data_66a4fa62e4102e46006ecd0f5d9b732c
#
_entry.id   66a4fa62e4102e46006ecd0f5d9b732c
#
_cell.length_a   1.000
_cell.length_b   1.000
_cell.length_c   1.000
_cell.angle_alpha   90.00
_cell.angle_beta   90.00
_cell.angle_gamma   90.00
#
_symmetry.space_group_name_H-M   'P 1'
#
loop_
_entity.id
_entity.type
_entity.pdbx_description
1 polymer ?
#
loop_
_entity_poly.entity_id
_entity_poly.type
_entity_poly.pdbx_seq_one_letter_code
_entity_poly.pdbx_strand_id
1 'polypeptide(L)'
;MYKRQERDCVYIEGNFVKQIRFDHPNLLEDQLAFYKDVCYPKHNGLYELPVRVQRNTKLTQQLGWMWWEQICMFSSRDQISFPFVCHQLGIKPTILPGIANTIRGNKLMPQLIVSNHSRVL
;
A
#
# COMPACT_ATOMS: atom_id res chain seq x y z
N MET A 1 -4.74 -9.26 -2.68
CA MET A 1 -3.66 -8.35 -2.23
C MET A 1 -2.37 -9.13 -2.19
N TYR A 2 -1.29 -8.57 -2.68
CA TYR A 2 0.01 -9.25 -2.82
C TYR A 2 1.07 -8.54 -1.99
N LYS A 3 1.96 -9.34 -1.38
CA LYS A 3 3.11 -8.81 -0.67
C LYS A 3 4.22 -8.47 -1.67
N ARG A 4 4.86 -7.33 -1.49
CA ARG A 4 6.05 -7.02 -2.27
C ARG A 4 7.24 -7.83 -1.76
N GLN A 5 8.02 -8.39 -2.68
CA GLN A 5 9.21 -9.16 -2.33
C GLN A 5 10.45 -8.29 -2.10
N GLU A 6 10.62 -7.25 -2.92
CA GLU A 6 11.84 -6.45 -2.93
C GLU A 6 11.92 -5.47 -1.77
N ARG A 7 10.78 -4.95 -1.35
CA ARG A 7 10.68 -3.99 -0.25
C ARG A 7 9.53 -4.37 0.67
N ASP A 8 9.80 -4.43 1.94
CA ASP A 8 8.82 -4.82 2.97
C ASP A 8 8.57 -3.71 3.99
N CYS A 9 9.05 -2.50 3.72
CA CYS A 9 9.05 -1.40 4.68
C CYS A 9 8.55 -0.11 4.02
N VAL A 10 7.55 0.53 4.63
CA VAL A 10 7.00 1.79 4.10
C VAL A 10 8.04 2.91 4.05
N TYR A 11 9.00 2.92 5.00
CA TYR A 11 10.07 3.93 5.02
C TYR A 11 11.02 3.77 3.82
N ILE A 12 11.36 2.55 3.49
CA ILE A 12 12.20 2.25 2.32
C ILE A 12 11.44 2.57 1.03
N GLU A 13 10.17 2.17 0.94
CA GLU A 13 9.33 2.47 -0.22
C GLU A 13 9.16 3.98 -0.41
N GLY A 14 8.90 4.72 0.68
CA GLY A 14 8.76 6.17 0.63
C GLY A 14 10.02 6.86 0.14
N ASN A 15 11.19 6.44 0.60
CA ASN A 15 12.46 6.98 0.14
C ASN A 15 12.72 6.66 -1.34
N PHE A 16 12.37 5.46 -1.78
CA PHE A 16 12.46 5.07 -3.19
C PHE A 16 11.56 5.94 -4.07
N VAL A 17 10.30 6.13 -3.67
CA VAL A 17 9.34 6.97 -4.41
C VAL A 17 9.81 8.42 -4.48
N LYS A 18 10.41 8.93 -3.40
CA LYS A 18 11.03 10.27 -3.40
C LYS A 18 12.14 10.40 -4.45
N GLN A 19 13.04 9.41 -4.51
CA GLN A 19 14.17 9.42 -5.42
C GLN A 19 13.73 9.43 -6.89
N ILE A 20 12.71 8.66 -7.24
CA ILE A 20 12.18 8.61 -8.60
C ILE A 20 11.15 9.71 -8.87
N ARG A 21 10.87 10.56 -7.90
CA ARG A 21 9.89 11.66 -7.97
C ARG A 21 8.51 11.21 -8.46
N PHE A 22 8.08 10.07 -8.01
CA PHE A 22 6.78 9.51 -8.37
C PHE A 22 5.61 10.20 -7.66
N ASP A 23 5.92 10.91 -6.56
CA ASP A 23 5.00 11.75 -5.83
C ASP A 23 5.77 12.93 -5.22
N HIS A 24 5.04 13.87 -4.58
CA HIS A 24 5.63 15.07 -4.03
C HIS A 24 6.58 14.75 -2.86
N PRO A 25 7.88 15.10 -2.96
CA PRO A 25 8.86 14.69 -1.95
C PRO A 25 8.56 15.20 -0.54
N ASN A 26 8.05 16.42 -0.41
CA ASN A 26 7.76 17.03 0.88
C ASN A 26 6.59 16.33 1.59
N LEU A 27 5.57 15.92 0.84
CA LEU A 27 4.45 15.15 1.38
C LEU A 27 4.91 13.78 1.87
N LEU A 28 5.80 13.13 1.14
CA LEU A 28 6.39 11.85 1.54
C LEU A 28 7.24 12.00 2.81
N GLU A 29 8.06 13.05 2.89
CA GLU A 29 8.86 13.32 4.10
C GLU A 29 7.99 13.54 5.32
N ASP A 30 6.96 14.35 5.20
CA ASP A 30 6.02 14.63 6.28
C ASP A 30 5.28 13.37 6.71
N GLN A 31 4.86 12.55 5.75
CA GLN A 31 4.20 11.27 6.00
C GLN A 31 5.09 10.31 6.78
N LEU A 32 6.32 10.11 6.33
CA LEU A 32 7.26 9.22 7.01
C LEU A 32 7.68 9.73 8.38
N ALA A 33 7.83 11.04 8.53
CA ALA A 33 8.10 11.67 9.83
C ALA A 33 6.95 11.45 10.81
N PHE A 34 5.72 11.62 10.36
CA PHE A 34 4.53 11.35 11.18
C PHE A 34 4.47 9.88 11.62
N TYR A 35 4.76 8.95 10.71
CA TYR A 35 4.76 7.52 11.04
C TYR A 35 5.83 7.18 12.09
N LYS A 36 7.00 7.80 12.01
CA LYS A 36 8.06 7.65 13.03
C LYS A 36 7.62 8.21 14.38
N ASP A 37 6.96 9.37 14.39
CA ASP A 37 6.50 10.02 15.62
C ASP A 37 5.46 9.16 16.35
N VAL A 38 4.61 8.47 15.65
CA VAL A 38 3.62 7.54 16.23
C VAL A 38 4.16 6.11 16.38
N CYS A 39 5.46 5.93 16.22
CA CYS A 39 6.16 4.66 16.43
C CYS A 39 5.67 3.52 15.50
N TYR A 40 5.30 3.84 14.26
CA TYR A 40 4.99 2.81 13.28
C TYR A 40 6.24 1.98 12.97
N PRO A 41 6.17 0.64 13.09
CA PRO A 41 7.37 -0.20 12.99
C PRO A 41 7.93 -0.27 11.58
N LYS A 42 9.25 -0.43 11.48
CA LYS A 42 9.93 -0.75 10.23
C LYS A 42 9.64 -2.20 9.84
N HIS A 43 9.74 -2.48 8.55
CA HIS A 43 9.58 -3.84 7.99
C HIS A 43 8.24 -4.51 8.37
N ASN A 44 7.18 -3.72 8.45
CA ASN A 44 5.85 -4.22 8.81
C ASN A 44 5.01 -4.62 7.58
N GLY A 45 5.61 -4.72 6.43
CA GLY A 45 5.00 -5.19 5.19
C GLY A 45 4.66 -4.09 4.20
N LEU A 46 4.61 -4.49 2.94
CA LEU A 46 4.09 -3.71 1.82
C LEU A 46 3.20 -4.62 0.98
N TYR A 47 2.18 -4.03 0.38
CA TYR A 47 1.20 -4.77 -0.42
C TYR A 47 1.01 -4.12 -1.78
N GLU A 48 0.81 -4.93 -2.80
CA GLU A 48 0.25 -4.45 -4.06
C GLU A 48 -1.28 -4.46 -3.94
N LEU A 49 -1.91 -3.34 -4.29
CA LEU A 49 -3.32 -3.09 -4.02
C LEU A 49 -4.23 -3.01 -5.25
N PRO A 50 -3.80 -3.42 -6.47
CA PRO A 50 -4.70 -3.38 -7.64
C PRO A 50 -5.93 -4.28 -7.48
N VAL A 51 -5.80 -5.37 -6.72
CA VAL A 51 -6.90 -6.26 -6.40
C VAL A 51 -6.99 -6.42 -4.90
N ARG A 52 -8.16 -6.10 -4.36
CA ARG A 52 -8.46 -6.20 -2.94
C ARG A 52 -9.90 -6.64 -2.76
N VAL A 53 -10.11 -7.59 -1.85
CA VAL A 53 -11.45 -8.04 -1.47
C VAL A 53 -11.61 -7.81 0.03
N GLN A 54 -12.72 -7.20 0.42
CA GLN A 54 -13.01 -6.97 1.83
C GLN A 54 -14.51 -7.13 2.10
N ARG A 55 -14.83 -7.55 3.32
CA ARG A 55 -16.21 -7.55 3.79
C ARG A 55 -16.64 -6.13 4.11
N ASN A 56 -17.92 -5.83 3.90
CA ASN A 56 -18.51 -4.55 4.29
C ASN A 56 -18.90 -4.60 5.77
N THR A 57 -18.02 -4.18 6.64
CA THR A 57 -18.20 -4.12 8.09
C THR A 57 -17.91 -2.71 8.60
N LYS A 58 -18.28 -2.42 9.86
CA LYS A 58 -17.91 -1.14 10.48
C LYS A 58 -16.41 -0.92 10.51
N LEU A 59 -15.64 -1.99 10.75
CA LEU A 59 -14.18 -1.93 10.79
C LEU A 59 -13.60 -1.58 9.42
N THR A 60 -14.10 -2.20 8.34
CA THR A 60 -13.62 -1.90 6.99
C THR A 60 -14.07 -0.52 6.49
N GLN A 61 -15.21 -0.03 6.96
CA GLN A 61 -15.64 1.34 6.70
C GLN A 61 -14.69 2.34 7.40
N GLN A 62 -14.33 2.06 8.64
CA GLN A 62 -13.34 2.87 9.37
C GLN A 62 -11.98 2.84 8.70
N LEU A 63 -11.54 1.68 8.22
CA LEU A 63 -10.33 1.55 7.40
C LEU A 63 -10.37 2.49 6.19
N GLY A 64 -11.47 2.50 5.47
CA GLY A 64 -11.65 3.36 4.29
C GLY A 64 -11.55 4.85 4.62
N TRP A 65 -12.19 5.29 5.69
CA TRP A 65 -12.14 6.69 6.14
C TRP A 65 -10.74 7.10 6.59
N MET A 66 -10.08 6.31 7.42
CA MET A 66 -8.72 6.61 7.88
C MET A 66 -7.72 6.60 6.74
N TRP A 67 -7.88 5.68 5.78
CA TRP A 67 -7.03 5.62 4.60
C TRP A 67 -7.21 6.85 3.72
N TRP A 68 -8.45 7.28 3.52
CA TRP A 68 -8.76 8.50 2.79
C TRP A 68 -8.13 9.74 3.43
N GLU A 69 -8.19 9.83 4.76
CA GLU A 69 -7.52 10.91 5.51
C GLU A 69 -6.03 10.94 5.22
N GLN A 70 -5.37 9.79 5.23
CA GLN A 70 -3.94 9.70 4.93
C GLN A 70 -3.61 10.18 3.51
N ILE A 71 -4.42 9.80 2.54
CA ILE A 71 -4.26 10.24 1.15
C ILE A 71 -4.46 11.76 1.04
N CYS A 72 -5.41 12.32 1.75
CA CYS A 72 -5.67 13.76 1.73
C CYS A 72 -4.59 14.57 2.45
N MET A 73 -4.02 14.03 3.52
CA MET A 73 -3.02 14.73 4.33
C MET A 73 -1.60 14.62 3.78
N PHE A 74 -1.28 13.52 3.12
CA PHE A 74 0.07 13.18 2.72
C PHE A 74 0.13 12.79 1.24
N SER A 75 1.02 11.87 0.90
CA SER A 75 1.14 11.39 -0.47
C SER A 75 -0.05 10.54 -0.91
N SER A 76 -0.29 10.49 -2.20
CA SER A 76 -1.32 9.63 -2.80
C SER A 76 -0.92 8.14 -2.89
N ARG A 77 0.27 7.80 -2.40
CA ARG A 77 0.80 6.43 -2.48
C ARG A 77 0.11 5.51 -1.50
N ASP A 78 -0.83 4.73 -2.01
CA ASP A 78 -1.63 3.78 -1.24
C ASP A 78 -0.79 2.67 -0.59
N GLN A 79 0.29 2.27 -1.23
CA GLN A 79 1.22 1.26 -0.70
C GLN A 79 1.92 1.72 0.58
N ILE A 80 2.02 3.02 0.81
CA ILE A 80 2.61 3.59 2.03
C ILE A 80 1.57 3.73 3.12
N SER A 81 0.40 4.27 2.80
CA SER A 81 -0.64 4.58 3.79
C SER A 81 -1.46 3.36 4.21
N PHE A 82 -1.73 2.42 3.32
CA PHE A 82 -2.58 1.27 3.63
C PHE A 82 -2.02 0.39 4.75
N PRO A 83 -0.73 -0.03 4.74
CA PRO A 83 -0.19 -0.81 5.85
C PRO A 83 -0.25 -0.09 7.19
N PHE A 84 -0.02 1.23 7.18
CA PHE A 84 -0.10 2.07 8.37
C PHE A 84 -1.51 2.04 8.97
N VAL A 85 -2.54 2.28 8.16
CA VAL A 85 -3.93 2.30 8.63
C VAL A 85 -4.36 0.91 9.13
N CYS A 86 -3.98 -0.16 8.45
CA CYS A 86 -4.22 -1.51 8.91
C CYS A 86 -3.61 -1.75 10.30
N HIS A 87 -2.38 -1.32 10.50
CA HIS A 87 -1.70 -1.44 11.79
C HIS A 87 -2.43 -0.67 12.89
N GLN A 88 -2.86 0.55 12.62
CA GLN A 88 -3.60 1.37 13.59
C GLN A 88 -4.93 0.73 14.01
N LEU A 89 -5.58 0.02 13.12
CA LEU A 89 -6.86 -0.64 13.38
C LEU A 89 -6.72 -2.11 13.83
N GLY A 90 -5.50 -2.63 13.93
CA GLY A 90 -5.27 -4.03 14.27
C GLY A 90 -5.72 -5.00 13.19
N ILE A 91 -5.81 -4.55 11.93
CA ILE A 91 -6.18 -5.39 10.80
C ILE A 91 -4.93 -6.02 10.21
N LYS A 92 -4.95 -7.35 10.05
CA LYS A 92 -3.89 -8.07 9.35
C LYS A 92 -4.42 -8.58 8.01
N PRO A 93 -4.01 -7.96 6.88
CA PRO A 93 -4.48 -8.40 5.57
C PRO A 93 -4.02 -9.82 5.24
N THR A 94 -4.90 -10.59 4.60
CA THR A 94 -4.55 -11.90 4.06
C THR A 94 -3.97 -11.73 2.66
N ILE A 95 -2.81 -12.35 2.42
CA ILE A 95 -2.14 -12.31 1.12
C ILE A 95 -2.83 -13.30 0.18
N LEU A 96 -3.18 -12.84 -1.02
CA LEU A 96 -3.70 -13.72 -2.05
C LEU A 96 -2.61 -14.71 -2.50
N PRO A 97 -2.98 -15.97 -2.77
CA PRO A 97 -2.01 -16.97 -3.19
C PRO A 97 -1.39 -16.60 -4.54
N GLY A 98 -0.10 -16.85 -4.69
CA GLY A 98 0.62 -16.59 -5.93
C GLY A 98 2.09 -16.92 -5.80
N ILE A 99 2.71 -17.31 -6.91
CA ILE A 99 4.13 -17.69 -6.91
C ILE A 99 5.01 -16.45 -6.87
N ALA A 100 4.64 -15.41 -7.62
CA ALA A 100 5.47 -14.23 -7.81
C ALA A 100 5.15 -13.09 -6.86
N ASN A 101 4.26 -13.24 -5.91
CA ASN A 101 3.79 -12.20 -4.99
C ASN A 101 3.36 -10.89 -5.67
N THR A 102 3.13 -10.92 -6.97
CA THR A 102 2.58 -9.82 -7.74
C THR A 102 1.42 -10.31 -8.58
N ILE A 103 0.48 -9.43 -8.90
CA ILE A 103 -0.67 -9.78 -9.71
C ILE A 103 -0.25 -10.23 -11.13
N ARG A 104 0.78 -9.60 -11.69
CA ARG A 104 1.25 -9.87 -13.05
C ARG A 104 1.92 -11.22 -13.22
N GLY A 105 2.57 -11.70 -12.16
CA GLY A 105 3.27 -12.99 -12.16
C GLY A 105 2.47 -14.11 -11.51
N ASN A 106 1.22 -13.89 -11.13
CA ASN A 106 0.46 -14.88 -10.39
C ASN A 106 -0.14 -15.95 -11.31
N LYS A 107 0.41 -17.16 -11.22
CA LYS A 107 -0.03 -18.32 -12.00
C LYS A 107 -1.16 -19.11 -11.34
N LEU A 108 -1.46 -18.84 -10.05
CA LEU A 108 -2.52 -19.53 -9.31
C LEU A 108 -3.89 -18.90 -9.50
N MET A 109 -3.96 -17.74 -10.15
CA MET A 109 -5.21 -17.03 -10.45
C MET A 109 -5.29 -16.70 -11.94
N PRO A 110 -5.43 -17.72 -12.81
CA PRO A 110 -5.37 -17.51 -14.27
C PRO A 110 -6.53 -16.71 -14.84
N GLN A 111 -7.63 -16.57 -14.10
CA GLN A 111 -8.75 -15.74 -14.50
C GLN A 111 -8.50 -14.23 -14.31
N LEU A 112 -7.42 -13.84 -13.67
CA LEU A 112 -7.02 -12.44 -13.58
C LEU A 112 -6.34 -12.02 -14.86
N ILE A 113 -6.92 -11.05 -15.55
CA ILE A 113 -6.39 -10.50 -16.79
C ILE A 113 -5.77 -9.14 -16.48
N VAL A 114 -4.48 -9.00 -16.77
CA VAL A 114 -3.76 -7.74 -16.62
C VAL A 114 -3.53 -7.14 -17.99
N SER A 115 -4.19 -6.01 -18.25
CA SER A 115 -3.99 -5.25 -19.49
C SER A 115 -3.00 -4.11 -19.28
N ASN A 116 -2.22 -3.81 -20.30
CA ASN A 116 -1.35 -2.65 -20.29
C ASN A 116 -2.18 -1.39 -20.54
N HIS A 117 -2.01 -0.42 -19.66
CA HIS A 117 -2.58 0.90 -19.86
C HIS A 117 -1.56 1.78 -20.59
N SER A 118 -1.90 2.18 -21.80
CA SER A 118 -1.20 3.31 -22.41
C SER A 118 -1.75 4.60 -21.80
N ARG A 119 -0.86 5.44 -21.27
CA ARG A 119 -1.27 6.77 -20.85
C ARG A 119 -1.60 7.59 -22.08
N VAL A 120 -2.85 8.00 -22.21
CA VAL A 120 -3.24 8.99 -23.17
C VAL A 120 -3.01 10.35 -22.50
N LEU A 121 -2.04 11.06 -23.04
CA LEU A 121 -1.78 12.45 -22.60
C LEU A 121 -2.76 13.39 -23.28
#